data_d91e70590d96f2d95500e2a46cc0080b
#
_entry.id   d91e70590d96f2d95500e2a46cc0080b
#
_cell.length_a   1.000
_cell.length_b   1.000
_cell.length_c   1.000
_cell.angle_alpha   90.00
_cell.angle_beta   90.00
_cell.angle_gamma   90.00
#
_symmetry.space_group_name_H-M   'P 1'
#
loop_
_entity.id
_entity.type
_entity.pdbx_description
1 polymer ?
#
loop_
_entity_poly.entity_id
_entity_poly.type
_entity_poly.pdbx_seq_one_letter_code
_entity_poly.pdbx_strand_id
1 'polypeptide(L)'
;MSTERRQRRESNSAVAPVGGRSEVQAFFARFARALTAGDGKSVAGMWAVPALVLGDDDVRAVGTLSEVEQFFGGAKEQYNAQGIIDTRADILELKWLTPRMALVEVRWPYLDGQGNEVGEEVSTYALRRDETGALKVQVALMQGVSPEG
;
A
#
# COMPACT_ATOMS: atom_id res chain seq x y z
N MET A 1 -2.84 28.79 -23.34
CA MET A 1 -2.24 27.63 -23.08
C MET A 1 -2.56 27.08 -21.75
N SER A 2 -2.51 27.83 -20.75
CA SER A 2 -2.77 27.28 -19.48
C SER A 2 -4.18 26.80 -19.33
N THR A 3 -5.16 27.46 -19.95
CA THR A 3 -6.53 27.02 -19.87
C THR A 3 -6.69 25.65 -20.48
N GLU A 4 -6.09 25.48 -21.63
CA GLU A 4 -6.20 24.24 -22.28
C GLU A 4 -5.49 23.17 -21.52
N ARG A 5 -4.36 23.51 -20.93
CA ARG A 5 -3.68 22.55 -20.13
C ARG A 5 -4.44 22.19 -18.90
N ARG A 6 -5.14 23.13 -18.30
CA ARG A 6 -5.91 22.84 -17.14
C ARG A 6 -7.04 21.91 -17.46
N GLN A 7 -7.71 22.13 -18.56
CA GLN A 7 -8.74 21.23 -18.95
C GLN A 7 -8.23 19.86 -19.25
N ARG A 8 -7.06 19.79 -19.84
CA ARG A 8 -6.48 18.52 -20.11
C ARG A 8 -6.16 17.80 -18.84
N ARG A 9 -5.75 18.50 -17.81
CA ARG A 9 -5.47 17.88 -16.57
C ARG A 9 -6.71 17.31 -15.93
N GLU A 10 -7.81 18.02 -16.02
CA GLU A 10 -9.05 17.48 -15.53
C GLU A 10 -9.49 16.30 -16.33
N SER A 11 -9.24 16.36 -17.60
CA SER A 11 -9.54 15.21 -18.43
C SER A 11 -8.68 14.03 -18.10
N ASN A 12 -7.46 14.28 -17.65
CA ASN A 12 -6.61 13.19 -17.27
C ASN A 12 -7.16 12.42 -16.10
N SER A 13 -7.90 13.09 -15.23
CA SER A 13 -8.58 12.34 -14.23
C SER A 13 -9.57 11.42 -14.87
N ALA A 14 -10.18 11.87 -15.94
CA ALA A 14 -11.12 11.04 -16.64
C ALA A 14 -10.45 10.00 -17.49
N VAL A 15 -9.19 10.22 -17.88
CA VAL A 15 -8.49 9.22 -18.66
C VAL A 15 -7.48 8.49 -17.80
N ALA A 16 -7.92 8.10 -16.63
CA ALA A 16 -7.10 7.31 -15.76
C ALA A 16 -6.67 6.03 -16.49
N PRO A 17 -5.58 5.42 -16.06
CA PRO A 17 -5.11 4.19 -16.70
C PRO A 17 -6.16 3.11 -16.67
N VAL A 18 -6.03 2.19 -17.58
CA VAL A 18 -6.92 1.04 -17.63
C VAL A 18 -6.86 0.33 -16.29
N GLY A 19 -8.01 -0.02 -15.75
CA GLY A 19 -8.07 -0.67 -14.47
C GLY A 19 -8.22 0.30 -13.31
N GLY A 20 -7.59 1.44 -13.39
CA GLY A 20 -7.75 2.53 -12.46
C GLY A 20 -7.98 2.10 -11.02
N ARG A 21 -9.10 2.57 -10.47
CA ARG A 21 -9.40 2.31 -9.06
C ARG A 21 -9.57 0.83 -8.76
N SER A 22 -10.23 0.09 -9.62
CA SER A 22 -10.47 -1.31 -9.33
C SER A 22 -9.18 -2.11 -9.37
N GLU A 23 -8.22 -1.72 -10.20
CA GLU A 23 -6.92 -2.37 -10.21
C GLU A 23 -6.18 -2.12 -8.90
N VAL A 24 -6.26 -0.88 -8.39
CA VAL A 24 -5.61 -0.54 -7.13
C VAL A 24 -6.29 -1.28 -5.98
N GLN A 25 -7.61 -1.36 -5.99
CA GLN A 25 -8.33 -2.10 -4.96
C GLN A 25 -7.93 -3.57 -4.96
N ALA A 26 -7.83 -4.18 -6.13
CA ALA A 26 -7.44 -5.57 -6.23
C ALA A 26 -6.00 -5.78 -5.76
N PHE A 27 -5.13 -4.81 -6.07
CA PHE A 27 -3.74 -4.86 -5.64
C PHE A 27 -3.66 -4.92 -4.12
N PHE A 28 -4.36 -4.00 -3.44
CA PHE A 28 -4.29 -3.96 -1.99
C PHE A 28 -5.07 -5.09 -1.33
N ALA A 29 -6.08 -5.62 -1.99
CA ALA A 29 -6.74 -6.81 -1.47
C ALA A 29 -5.78 -8.01 -1.44
N ARG A 30 -4.97 -8.17 -2.49
CA ARG A 30 -3.95 -9.22 -2.50
C ARG A 30 -2.89 -8.96 -1.46
N PHE A 31 -2.52 -7.68 -1.28
CA PHE A 31 -1.53 -7.30 -0.28
C PHE A 31 -2.04 -7.69 1.11
N ALA A 32 -3.29 -7.37 1.41
CA ALA A 32 -3.88 -7.70 2.71
C ALA A 32 -3.88 -9.21 2.95
N ARG A 33 -4.23 -9.98 1.93
CA ARG A 33 -4.24 -11.43 2.08
C ARG A 33 -2.85 -11.99 2.34
N ALA A 34 -1.86 -11.45 1.64
CA ALA A 34 -0.49 -11.92 1.84
C ALA A 34 0.01 -11.57 3.23
N LEU A 35 -0.33 -10.39 3.73
CA LEU A 35 0.04 -10.00 5.09
C LEU A 35 -0.59 -10.93 6.11
N THR A 36 -1.88 -11.20 5.97
CA THR A 36 -2.61 -12.05 6.90
C THR A 36 -2.07 -13.46 6.88
N ALA A 37 -1.69 -13.96 5.72
CA ALA A 37 -1.17 -15.31 5.60
C ALA A 37 0.27 -15.43 6.08
N GLY A 38 0.94 -14.32 6.36
CA GLY A 38 2.34 -14.34 6.73
C GLY A 38 3.23 -14.69 5.57
N ASP A 39 2.79 -14.38 4.36
CA ASP A 39 3.49 -14.76 3.14
C ASP A 39 4.40 -13.61 2.70
N GLY A 40 5.56 -13.50 3.37
CA GLY A 40 6.47 -12.40 3.09
C GLY A 40 6.97 -12.40 1.66
N LYS A 41 7.06 -13.57 1.04
CA LYS A 41 7.53 -13.64 -0.33
C LYS A 41 6.51 -13.02 -1.29
N SER A 42 5.23 -13.29 -1.07
CA SER A 42 4.19 -12.68 -1.89
C SER A 42 4.15 -11.18 -1.68
N VAL A 43 4.31 -10.73 -0.42
CA VAL A 43 4.37 -9.29 -0.16
C VAL A 43 5.54 -8.68 -0.91
N ALA A 44 6.72 -9.33 -0.83
CA ALA A 44 7.91 -8.80 -1.52
C ALA A 44 7.68 -8.71 -3.01
N GLY A 45 6.92 -9.63 -3.58
CA GLY A 45 6.63 -9.59 -5.01
C GLY A 45 5.76 -8.41 -5.42
N MET A 46 5.16 -7.71 -4.46
CA MET A 46 4.35 -6.53 -4.74
C MET A 46 5.13 -5.23 -4.56
N TRP A 47 6.40 -5.32 -4.25
CA TRP A 47 7.29 -4.17 -4.06
C TRP A 47 8.29 -4.11 -5.20
N ALA A 48 8.77 -2.91 -5.50
CA ALA A 48 9.89 -2.72 -6.40
C ALA A 48 11.05 -2.16 -5.61
N VAL A 49 12.26 -2.52 -5.99
CA VAL A 49 13.46 -1.98 -5.34
C VAL A 49 14.26 -1.20 -6.36
N PRO A 50 14.95 -0.16 -5.92
CA PRO A 50 15.05 0.29 -4.54
C PRO A 50 13.75 0.91 -4.08
N ALA A 51 13.43 0.68 -2.81
CA ALA A 51 12.22 1.23 -2.21
C ALA A 51 12.60 2.07 -1.01
N LEU A 52 11.66 2.89 -0.56
CA LEU A 52 11.90 3.77 0.57
C LEU A 52 10.73 3.62 1.53
N VAL A 53 11.04 3.45 2.81
CA VAL A 53 10.03 3.38 3.85
C VAL A 53 10.31 4.53 4.80
N LEU A 54 9.32 5.41 4.97
CA LEU A 54 9.44 6.61 5.79
C LEU A 54 8.48 6.53 6.95
N GLY A 55 8.99 6.74 8.15
CA GLY A 55 8.16 6.91 9.34
C GLY A 55 8.52 8.23 9.98
N ASP A 56 7.87 8.54 11.09
CA ASP A 56 8.13 9.79 11.78
C ASP A 56 9.57 9.87 12.25
N ASP A 57 10.11 8.75 12.72
CA ASP A 57 11.42 8.77 13.34
C ASP A 57 12.46 8.01 12.54
N ASP A 58 12.12 7.54 11.36
CA ASP A 58 12.99 6.59 10.71
C ASP A 58 12.83 6.66 9.19
N VAL A 59 13.94 6.50 8.49
CA VAL A 59 13.96 6.40 7.04
C VAL A 59 14.76 5.17 6.69
N ARG A 60 14.16 4.27 5.92
CA ARG A 60 14.84 3.05 5.54
C ARG A 60 14.85 2.91 4.04
N ALA A 61 16.03 2.76 3.47
CA ALA A 61 16.18 2.44 2.07
C ALA A 61 16.28 0.92 1.96
N VAL A 62 15.50 0.37 1.05
CA VAL A 62 15.43 -1.08 0.87
C VAL A 62 15.94 -1.39 -0.51
N GLY A 63 17.04 -2.11 -0.60
CA GLY A 63 17.72 -2.35 -1.86
C GLY A 63 17.41 -3.69 -2.49
N THR A 64 16.87 -4.66 -1.76
CA THR A 64 16.59 -5.98 -2.30
C THR A 64 15.22 -6.45 -1.88
N LEU A 65 14.62 -7.31 -2.70
CA LEU A 65 13.34 -7.92 -2.34
C LEU A 65 13.46 -8.84 -1.14
N SER A 66 14.64 -9.40 -0.93
CA SER A 66 14.89 -10.22 0.25
C SER A 66 14.71 -9.42 1.52
N GLU A 67 15.12 -8.15 1.51
CA GLU A 67 14.92 -7.29 2.67
C GLU A 67 13.44 -7.02 2.91
N VAL A 68 12.68 -6.87 1.84
CA VAL A 68 11.24 -6.69 1.98
C VAL A 68 10.62 -7.94 2.59
N GLU A 69 11.02 -9.09 2.09
CA GLU A 69 10.48 -10.35 2.59
C GLU A 69 10.78 -10.51 4.07
N GLN A 70 12.00 -10.17 4.49
CA GLN A 70 12.36 -10.27 5.89
C GLN A 70 11.60 -9.28 6.75
N PHE A 71 11.36 -8.08 6.23
CA PHE A 71 10.65 -7.06 6.98
C PHE A 71 9.24 -7.54 7.32
N PHE A 72 8.58 -8.23 6.41
CA PHE A 72 7.21 -8.70 6.65
C PHE A 72 7.15 -10.11 7.20
N GLY A 73 8.29 -10.81 7.28
CA GLY A 73 8.30 -12.22 7.60
C GLY A 73 7.82 -12.56 8.99
N GLY A 74 8.00 -11.66 9.96
CA GLY A 74 7.56 -11.93 11.32
C GLY A 74 6.28 -11.22 11.71
N ALA A 75 5.68 -10.49 10.78
CA ALA A 75 4.58 -9.61 11.12
C ALA A 75 3.35 -10.40 11.59
N LYS A 76 3.07 -11.53 10.94
CA LYS A 76 1.89 -12.30 11.28
C LYS A 76 1.94 -12.77 12.73
N GLU A 77 3.08 -13.33 13.14
CA GLU A 77 3.19 -13.83 14.50
C GLU A 77 3.11 -12.71 15.51
N GLN A 78 3.70 -11.57 15.20
CA GLN A 78 3.64 -10.43 16.10
C GLN A 78 2.22 -9.95 16.29
N TYR A 79 1.47 -9.82 15.21
CA TYR A 79 0.09 -9.35 15.32
C TYR A 79 -0.80 -10.40 15.97
N ASN A 80 -0.59 -11.67 15.64
CA ASN A 80 -1.38 -12.74 16.26
C ASN A 80 -1.17 -12.79 17.75
N ALA A 81 0.04 -12.50 18.21
CA ALA A 81 0.33 -12.46 19.63
C ALA A 81 -0.45 -11.38 20.36
N GLN A 82 -0.89 -10.36 19.63
CA GLN A 82 -1.69 -9.29 20.20
C GLN A 82 -3.17 -9.48 19.95
N GLY A 83 -3.58 -10.63 19.43
CA GLY A 83 -4.97 -10.89 19.15
C GLY A 83 -5.45 -10.36 17.82
N ILE A 84 -4.54 -9.85 17.00
CA ILE A 84 -4.89 -9.31 15.69
C ILE A 84 -4.68 -10.42 14.68
N ILE A 85 -5.76 -10.89 14.07
CA ILE A 85 -5.74 -12.08 13.24
C ILE A 85 -5.85 -11.73 11.76
N ASP A 86 -6.44 -10.58 11.44
CA ASP A 86 -6.77 -10.26 10.05
C ASP A 86 -6.71 -8.76 9.85
N THR A 87 -6.73 -8.35 8.60
CA THR A 87 -6.83 -6.95 8.23
C THR A 87 -7.46 -6.90 6.85
N ARG A 88 -7.86 -5.71 6.46
CA ARG A 88 -8.26 -5.47 5.08
C ARG A 88 -7.70 -4.12 4.67
N ALA A 89 -7.74 -3.83 3.41
CA ALA A 89 -7.23 -2.55 2.91
C ALA A 89 -8.41 -1.68 2.54
N ASP A 90 -8.61 -0.60 3.28
CA ASP A 90 -9.64 0.40 2.95
C ASP A 90 -8.93 1.55 2.26
N ILE A 91 -9.23 1.78 0.99
CA ILE A 91 -8.61 2.85 0.23
C ILE A 91 -9.31 4.14 0.59
N LEU A 92 -8.60 5.03 1.28
CA LEU A 92 -9.15 6.30 1.69
C LEU A 92 -9.02 7.35 0.59
N GLU A 93 -7.93 7.29 -0.16
CA GLU A 93 -7.71 8.26 -1.21
C GLU A 93 -6.81 7.67 -2.27
N LEU A 94 -7.09 7.97 -3.53
CA LEU A 94 -6.30 7.52 -4.65
C LEU A 94 -6.11 8.69 -5.59
N LYS A 95 -4.86 8.98 -5.92
CA LYS A 95 -4.55 10.06 -6.85
C LYS A 95 -3.54 9.56 -7.86
N TRP A 96 -3.94 9.50 -9.12
CA TRP A 96 -3.02 9.17 -10.20
C TRP A 96 -2.23 10.43 -10.54
N LEU A 97 -0.90 10.35 -10.41
CA LEU A 97 -0.02 11.45 -10.76
C LEU A 97 0.33 11.41 -12.23
N THR A 98 0.51 10.23 -12.76
CA THR A 98 0.72 9.97 -14.18
C THR A 98 0.02 8.64 -14.45
N PRO A 99 -0.07 8.21 -15.72
CA PRO A 99 -0.63 6.87 -15.96
C PRO A 99 0.16 5.74 -15.31
N ARG A 100 1.38 6.00 -14.86
CA ARG A 100 2.23 4.98 -14.29
C ARG A 100 2.47 5.13 -12.80
N MET A 101 2.03 6.22 -12.18
CA MET A 101 2.32 6.46 -10.77
C MET A 101 1.09 6.97 -10.06
N ALA A 102 0.85 6.42 -8.87
CA ALA A 102 -0.29 6.81 -8.07
C ALA A 102 0.09 6.92 -6.61
N LEU A 103 -0.55 7.84 -5.90
CA LEU A 103 -0.48 7.90 -4.45
C LEU A 103 -1.77 7.32 -3.92
N VAL A 104 -1.64 6.42 -2.93
CA VAL A 104 -2.81 5.74 -2.38
C VAL A 104 -2.71 5.77 -0.88
N GLU A 105 -3.72 6.32 -0.24
CA GLU A 105 -3.80 6.31 1.22
C GLU A 105 -4.67 5.14 1.62
N VAL A 106 -4.17 4.28 2.50
CA VAL A 106 -4.82 3.03 2.87
C VAL A 106 -4.96 2.96 4.37
N ARG A 107 -6.15 2.61 4.81
CA ARG A 107 -6.41 2.33 6.21
C ARG A 107 -6.42 0.82 6.38
N TRP A 108 -5.69 0.35 7.37
CA TRP A 108 -5.56 -1.08 7.67
C TRP A 108 -6.19 -1.32 9.03
N PRO A 109 -7.47 -1.68 9.12
CA PRO A 109 -8.04 -2.00 10.43
C PRO A 109 -7.47 -3.30 10.95
N TYR A 110 -7.19 -3.33 12.24
CA TYR A 110 -6.76 -4.55 12.90
C TYR A 110 -7.99 -5.31 13.33
N LEU A 111 -8.12 -6.55 12.89
CA LEU A 111 -9.31 -7.35 13.15
C LEU A 111 -8.94 -8.51 14.06
N ASP A 112 -9.80 -8.75 15.08
CA ASP A 112 -9.59 -9.88 15.95
C ASP A 112 -10.23 -11.13 15.34
N GLY A 113 -10.23 -12.23 16.09
CA GLY A 113 -10.73 -13.50 15.57
C GLY A 113 -12.23 -13.53 15.32
N GLN A 114 -12.95 -12.51 15.78
CA GLN A 114 -14.38 -12.40 15.56
C GLN A 114 -14.72 -11.33 14.54
N GLY A 115 -13.71 -10.76 13.91
CA GLY A 115 -13.93 -9.73 12.89
C GLY A 115 -14.13 -8.35 13.42
N ASN A 116 -13.93 -8.14 14.73
CA ASN A 116 -14.07 -6.80 15.31
C ASN A 116 -12.82 -5.99 15.08
N GLU A 117 -13.00 -4.69 14.86
CA GLU A 117 -11.85 -3.79 14.73
C GLU A 117 -11.33 -3.45 16.11
N VAL A 118 -10.06 -3.71 16.34
CA VAL A 118 -9.42 -3.45 17.62
C VAL A 118 -8.31 -2.42 17.51
N GLY A 119 -8.20 -1.75 16.38
CA GLY A 119 -7.21 -0.72 16.14
C GLY A 119 -7.10 -0.50 14.66
N GLU A 120 -6.17 0.36 14.29
CA GLU A 120 -5.94 0.61 12.86
C GLU A 120 -4.58 1.22 12.65
N GLU A 121 -4.15 1.17 11.42
CA GLU A 121 -2.93 1.79 10.97
C GLU A 121 -3.23 2.44 9.64
N VAL A 122 -2.64 3.60 9.36
CA VAL A 122 -2.82 4.27 8.09
C VAL A 122 -1.46 4.45 7.45
N SER A 123 -1.39 4.21 6.17
CA SER A 123 -0.15 4.39 5.41
C SER A 123 -0.47 4.94 4.03
N THR A 124 0.45 5.69 3.48
CA THR A 124 0.34 6.17 2.11
C THR A 124 1.41 5.50 1.28
N TYR A 125 1.03 5.03 0.13
CA TYR A 125 1.95 4.32 -0.76
C TYR A 125 2.10 5.06 -2.06
N ALA A 126 3.31 5.11 -2.58
CA ALA A 126 3.53 5.52 -3.95
C ALA A 126 3.68 4.24 -4.77
N LEU A 127 2.74 4.01 -5.64
CA LEU A 127 2.77 2.86 -6.55
C LEU A 127 3.33 3.31 -7.89
N ARG A 128 4.06 2.42 -8.52
CA ARG A 128 4.62 2.70 -9.83
C ARG A 128 4.50 1.44 -10.67
N ARG A 129 4.15 1.60 -11.94
CA ARG A 129 4.11 0.44 -12.84
C ARG A 129 5.51 0.09 -13.27
N ASP A 130 5.84 -1.19 -13.21
CA ASP A 130 7.12 -1.66 -13.72
C ASP A 130 7.03 -1.80 -15.24
N GLU A 131 8.07 -2.37 -15.86
CA GLU A 131 8.10 -2.42 -17.30
C GLU A 131 7.08 -3.41 -17.87
N THR A 132 6.51 -4.28 -17.05
CA THR A 132 5.43 -5.15 -17.50
C THR A 132 4.07 -4.51 -17.34
N GLY A 133 4.01 -3.33 -16.73
CA GLY A 133 2.76 -2.65 -16.46
C GLY A 133 2.16 -3.00 -15.10
N ALA A 134 2.81 -3.85 -14.32
CA ALA A 134 2.28 -4.26 -13.02
C ALA A 134 2.56 -3.18 -11.98
N LEU A 135 1.59 -2.93 -11.12
CA LEU A 135 1.76 -1.98 -10.03
C LEU A 135 2.64 -2.56 -8.94
N LYS A 136 3.55 -1.75 -8.43
CA LYS A 136 4.44 -2.15 -7.35
C LYS A 136 4.57 -1.00 -6.37
N VAL A 137 4.76 -1.33 -5.09
CA VAL A 137 5.02 -0.30 -4.08
C VAL A 137 6.47 0.15 -4.23
N GLN A 138 6.66 1.45 -4.37
CA GLN A 138 7.99 2.01 -4.46
C GLN A 138 8.34 2.82 -3.22
N VAL A 139 7.34 3.43 -2.57
CA VAL A 139 7.54 4.20 -1.35
C VAL A 139 6.39 3.91 -0.43
N ALA A 140 6.68 3.71 0.84
CA ALA A 140 5.66 3.56 1.87
C ALA A 140 5.88 4.65 2.92
N LEU A 141 4.84 5.42 3.19
CA LEU A 141 4.85 6.46 4.20
C LEU A 141 3.99 5.95 5.35
N MET A 142 4.67 5.54 6.41
CA MET A 142 4.00 4.88 7.53
C MET A 142 3.56 5.95 8.51
N GLN A 143 2.27 6.17 8.58
CA GLN A 143 1.73 7.20 9.47
C GLN A 143 1.50 6.68 10.87
N GLY A 144 1.79 5.43 11.09
CA GLY A 144 1.74 4.88 12.41
C GLY A 144 0.38 4.36 12.81
N VAL A 145 0.27 3.93 14.04
CA VAL A 145 -0.92 3.30 14.58
C VAL A 145 -1.75 4.37 15.24
N SER A 146 -3.06 4.33 14.98
CA SER A 146 -3.98 5.26 15.58
C SER A 146 -4.07 4.99 17.09
N PRO A 147 -3.88 5.99 17.91
CA PRO A 147 -3.85 5.73 19.32
C PRO A 147 -5.20 5.39 19.84
N GLU A 148 -5.99 5.31 19.77
CA GLU A 148 -7.01 4.91 20.31
C GLU A 148 -7.59 4.45 20.00
N GLY A 149 -7.29 4.26 19.59
CA GLY A 149 -8.01 3.29 19.32
C GLY A 149 -8.72 3.66 19.69
#